data_c9e31c403930036b61e32d916e536150
#
_entry.id   c9e31c403930036b61e32d916e536150
#
_cell.length_a   1.000
_cell.length_b   1.000
_cell.length_c   1.000
_cell.angle_alpha   90.00
_cell.angle_beta   90.00
_cell.angle_gamma   90.00
#
_symmetry.space_group_name_H-M   'P 1'
#
loop_
_entity.id
_entity.type
_entity.pdbx_description
1 polymer ?
#
loop_
_entity_poly.entity_id
_entity_poly.type
_entity_poly.pdbx_seq_one_letter_code
_entity_poly.pdbx_strand_id
1 'polypeptide(L)'
;QMIINVALPKLDVVFAIDRAGIVGADGPTHHGVFDLVYARMVPNMRVLAPSNEAELVHALHTALAMGGPFAIRYPRGEGEGVPLPEAAEVLPEGKGRVVREGEDVAILAFGRMVGQALSAADALAEQGVSARVVDMRWVKPLDVQAIQAAAETKLVVTVEEGVIAGGVGEGVLGEMARMGLHTPALNLGIQDAFVTQGGVGQLLHEQGLDAEGIAASVQERYRAL
;
A
#
# COMPACT_ATOMS: atom_id res chain seq x y z
N GLN A 1 4.70 4.96 23.37
CA GLN A 1 6.11 4.53 23.40
C GLN A 1 6.81 4.86 22.07
N MET A 2 6.23 4.47 20.93
CA MET A 2 6.79 4.74 19.58
C MET A 2 7.13 6.22 19.37
N ILE A 3 6.25 7.13 19.79
CA ILE A 3 6.44 8.59 19.62
C ILE A 3 7.53 9.12 20.55
N ILE A 4 7.36 8.93 21.86
CA ILE A 4 8.19 9.59 22.88
C ILE A 4 9.55 8.93 23.03
N ASN A 5 9.58 7.59 23.00
CA ASN A 5 10.80 6.85 23.36
C ASN A 5 11.66 6.45 22.14
N VAL A 6 11.13 6.58 20.93
CA VAL A 6 11.84 6.19 19.70
C VAL A 6 11.91 7.33 18.69
N ALA A 7 10.75 7.82 18.23
CA ALA A 7 10.73 8.78 17.12
C ALA A 7 11.21 10.17 17.52
N LEU A 8 10.86 10.65 18.72
CA LEU A 8 11.31 11.96 19.23
C LEU A 8 12.84 12.02 19.37
N PRO A 9 13.51 11.06 20.05
CA PRO A 9 14.97 11.04 20.15
C PRO A 9 15.67 10.47 18.90
N LYS A 10 14.92 10.08 17.85
CA LYS A 10 15.43 9.54 16.58
C LYS A 10 16.32 8.30 16.75
N LEU A 11 15.92 7.38 17.62
CA LEU A 11 16.69 6.16 17.87
C LEU A 11 16.62 5.20 16.66
N ASP A 12 17.69 4.43 16.47
CA ASP A 12 17.80 3.38 15.47
C ASP A 12 17.00 2.15 15.89
N VAL A 13 15.67 2.22 15.70
CA VAL A 13 14.75 1.14 16.05
C VAL A 13 13.90 0.79 14.84
N VAL A 14 13.84 -0.50 14.51
CA VAL A 14 12.96 -1.05 13.48
C VAL A 14 11.78 -1.74 14.15
N PHE A 15 10.58 -1.23 13.92
CA PHE A 15 9.33 -1.88 14.29
C PHE A 15 8.94 -2.87 13.21
N ALA A 16 9.13 -4.16 13.45
CA ALA A 16 8.63 -5.23 12.60
C ALA A 16 7.16 -5.50 12.96
N ILE A 17 6.24 -4.90 12.22
CA ILE A 17 4.79 -4.98 12.45
C ILE A 17 4.25 -6.14 11.64
N ASP A 18 4.14 -7.30 12.27
CA ASP A 18 3.48 -8.47 11.69
C ASP A 18 1.94 -8.34 11.73
N ARG A 19 1.25 -9.24 11.07
CA ARG A 19 -0.22 -9.27 10.99
C ARG A 19 -0.83 -7.99 10.43
N ALA A 20 -0.12 -7.33 9.54
CA ALA A 20 -0.65 -6.19 8.81
C ALA A 20 -1.85 -6.60 7.94
N GLY A 21 -2.89 -5.77 7.95
CA GLY A 21 -4.10 -6.01 7.17
C GLY A 21 -5.03 -7.06 7.79
N ILE A 22 -5.78 -7.74 6.94
CA ILE A 22 -6.78 -8.75 7.35
C ILE A 22 -6.07 -10.05 7.74
N VAL A 23 -6.19 -10.45 9.00
CA VAL A 23 -5.60 -11.67 9.55
C VAL A 23 -6.49 -12.90 9.34
N GLY A 24 -7.79 -12.68 9.25
CA GLY A 24 -8.78 -13.71 8.93
C GLY A 24 -9.42 -14.36 10.16
N ALA A 25 -9.03 -15.60 10.48
CA ALA A 25 -9.69 -16.42 11.48
C ALA A 25 -9.69 -15.85 12.92
N ASP A 26 -8.67 -15.05 13.26
CA ASP A 26 -8.55 -14.44 14.59
C ASP A 26 -9.53 -13.26 14.80
N GLY A 27 -10.15 -12.77 13.72
CA GLY A 27 -11.23 -11.78 13.76
C GLY A 27 -10.82 -10.34 14.07
N PRO A 28 -11.80 -9.47 14.39
CA PRO A 28 -11.62 -8.02 14.44
C PRO A 28 -10.60 -7.53 15.47
N THR A 29 -10.32 -8.30 16.51
CA THR A 29 -9.35 -7.94 17.55
C THR A 29 -7.90 -8.12 17.11
N HIS A 30 -7.65 -8.77 15.96
CA HIS A 30 -6.31 -9.12 15.47
C HIS A 30 -5.99 -8.52 14.10
N HIS A 31 -6.96 -7.94 13.40
CA HIS A 31 -6.72 -7.28 12.12
C HIS A 31 -5.80 -6.07 12.30
N GLY A 32 -4.69 -6.07 11.57
CA GLY A 32 -3.71 -4.97 11.53
C GLY A 32 -4.08 -3.91 10.50
N VAL A 33 -5.28 -3.35 10.60
CA VAL A 33 -5.84 -2.43 9.59
C VAL A 33 -5.69 -0.95 9.94
N PHE A 34 -5.16 -0.64 11.14
CA PHE A 34 -4.97 0.73 11.62
C PHE A 34 -3.50 1.17 11.63
N ASP A 35 -2.57 0.25 11.41
CA ASP A 35 -1.13 0.46 11.52
C ASP A 35 -0.60 1.52 10.53
N LEU A 36 -1.13 1.56 9.31
CA LEU A 36 -0.82 2.57 8.32
C LEU A 36 -1.12 3.99 8.84
N VAL A 37 -2.26 4.16 9.51
CA VAL A 37 -2.69 5.45 10.05
C VAL A 37 -1.73 5.92 11.15
N TYR A 38 -1.57 5.15 12.20
CA TYR A 38 -0.79 5.62 13.36
C TYR A 38 0.73 5.66 13.08
N ALA A 39 1.26 4.81 12.21
CA ALA A 39 2.68 4.88 11.85
C ALA A 39 3.00 6.11 10.98
N ARG A 40 2.12 6.46 10.02
CA ARG A 40 2.31 7.63 9.16
C ARG A 40 2.29 8.96 9.91
N MET A 41 1.46 9.10 10.94
CA MET A 41 1.33 10.37 11.65
C MET A 41 2.55 10.72 12.51
N VAL A 42 3.40 9.74 12.83
CA VAL A 42 4.54 9.95 13.74
C VAL A 42 5.68 10.69 13.04
N PRO A 43 6.10 11.88 13.52
CA PRO A 43 7.27 12.58 12.99
C PRO A 43 8.55 11.73 13.05
N ASN A 44 9.46 11.92 12.09
CA ASN A 44 10.71 11.19 11.93
C ASN A 44 10.56 9.68 11.59
N MET A 45 9.38 9.09 11.72
CA MET A 45 9.14 7.68 11.37
C MET A 45 9.20 7.50 9.86
N ARG A 46 9.94 6.50 9.39
CA ARG A 46 9.86 5.97 8.03
C ARG A 46 9.01 4.70 8.05
N VAL A 47 8.20 4.49 7.02
CA VAL A 47 7.27 3.36 6.98
C VAL A 47 7.33 2.68 5.63
N LEU A 48 7.63 1.39 5.63
CA LEU A 48 7.67 0.50 4.46
C LEU A 48 6.54 -0.54 4.54
N ALA A 49 5.93 -0.81 3.40
CA ALA A 49 4.96 -1.88 3.20
C ALA A 49 5.42 -2.75 2.01
N PRO A 50 6.28 -3.73 2.23
CA PRO A 50 6.78 -4.61 1.17
C PRO A 50 5.64 -5.40 0.53
N SER A 51 5.70 -5.56 -0.79
CA SER A 51 4.66 -6.25 -1.56
C SER A 51 4.74 -7.77 -1.46
N ASN A 52 5.93 -8.33 -1.24
CA ASN A 52 6.19 -9.76 -1.11
C ASN A 52 7.44 -10.02 -0.24
N GLU A 53 7.85 -11.29 -0.09
CA GLU A 53 8.98 -11.69 0.74
C GLU A 53 10.33 -11.18 0.21
N ALA A 54 10.52 -11.04 -1.09
CA ALA A 54 11.74 -10.46 -1.66
C ALA A 54 11.86 -8.97 -1.31
N GLU A 55 10.78 -8.21 -1.45
CA GLU A 55 10.70 -6.81 -1.04
C GLU A 55 10.88 -6.66 0.49
N LEU A 56 10.42 -7.63 1.29
CA LEU A 56 10.64 -7.62 2.74
C LEU A 56 12.14 -7.74 3.10
N VAL A 57 12.90 -8.55 2.36
CA VAL A 57 14.37 -8.64 2.53
C VAL A 57 15.03 -7.28 2.26
N HIS A 58 14.66 -6.62 1.16
CA HIS A 58 15.18 -5.29 0.83
C HIS A 58 14.74 -4.25 1.85
N ALA A 59 13.49 -4.29 2.32
CA ALA A 59 12.95 -3.35 3.31
C ALA A 59 13.70 -3.44 4.64
N LEU A 60 13.94 -4.66 5.15
CA LEU A 60 14.68 -4.84 6.38
C LEU A 60 16.14 -4.38 6.25
N HIS A 61 16.80 -4.73 5.15
CA HIS A 61 18.16 -4.29 4.88
C HIS A 61 18.25 -2.75 4.81
N THR A 62 17.28 -2.13 4.14
CA THR A 62 17.16 -0.67 4.03
C THR A 62 17.03 -0.01 5.40
N ALA A 63 16.14 -0.52 6.25
CA ALA A 63 15.91 0.04 7.57
C ALA A 63 17.16 -0.04 8.45
N LEU A 64 17.90 -1.15 8.39
CA LEU A 64 19.15 -1.33 9.12
C LEU A 64 20.27 -0.44 8.58
N ALA A 65 20.38 -0.28 7.27
CA ALA A 65 21.42 0.52 6.63
C ALA A 65 21.21 2.04 6.81
N MET A 66 19.97 2.52 6.80
CA MET A 66 19.66 3.93 6.89
C MET A 66 19.61 4.44 8.34
N GLY A 67 19.36 3.56 9.31
CA GLY A 67 19.19 3.95 10.71
C GLY A 67 17.98 4.85 10.96
N GLY A 68 17.78 5.27 12.21
CA GLY A 68 16.63 6.05 12.65
C GLY A 68 15.37 5.19 12.87
N PRO A 69 14.22 5.83 13.20
CA PRO A 69 13.01 5.10 13.49
C PRO A 69 12.33 4.60 12.19
N PHE A 70 12.18 3.29 12.09
CA PHE A 70 11.52 2.61 10.98
C PHE A 70 10.35 1.76 11.45
N ALA A 71 9.31 1.66 10.61
CA ALA A 71 8.26 0.65 10.71
C ALA A 71 8.19 -0.12 9.38
N ILE A 72 8.21 -1.44 9.45
CA ILE A 72 8.02 -2.34 8.32
C ILE A 72 6.79 -3.18 8.63
N ARG A 73 5.73 -3.03 7.84
CA ARG A 73 4.51 -3.79 8.03
C ARG A 73 4.39 -4.91 7.00
N TYR A 74 4.05 -6.11 7.46
CA TYR A 74 3.87 -7.27 6.60
C TYR A 74 2.75 -8.19 7.10
N PRO A 75 2.05 -8.90 6.18
CA PRO A 75 0.91 -9.72 6.55
C PRO A 75 1.32 -10.99 7.30
N ARG A 76 0.35 -11.62 7.97
CA ARG A 76 0.44 -13.01 8.41
C ARG A 76 0.08 -13.91 7.23
N GLY A 77 0.81 -15.01 7.07
CA GLY A 77 0.54 -16.03 6.07
C GLY A 77 1.82 -16.56 5.43
N GLU A 78 1.65 -17.37 4.42
CA GLU A 78 2.73 -17.82 3.57
C GLU A 78 3.12 -16.72 2.59
N GLY A 79 4.40 -16.71 2.16
CA GLY A 79 4.86 -15.82 1.09
C GLY A 79 4.25 -16.23 -0.26
N GLU A 80 4.39 -15.39 -1.25
CA GLU A 80 3.89 -15.65 -2.61
C GLU A 80 4.76 -16.67 -3.37
N GLY A 81 5.90 -17.08 -2.79
CA GLY A 81 6.84 -18.00 -3.39
C GLY A 81 7.76 -17.37 -4.42
N VAL A 82 7.92 -16.03 -4.38
CA VAL A 82 8.86 -15.34 -5.28
C VAL A 82 10.31 -15.67 -4.90
N PRO A 83 11.23 -15.74 -5.87
CA PRO A 83 12.64 -15.96 -5.59
C PRO A 83 13.18 -14.86 -4.66
N LEU A 84 13.85 -15.27 -3.59
CA LEU A 84 14.55 -14.32 -2.71
C LEU A 84 15.78 -13.77 -3.42
N PRO A 85 16.13 -12.50 -3.19
CA PRO A 85 17.31 -11.89 -3.79
C PRO A 85 18.60 -12.56 -3.24
N GLU A 86 19.59 -12.76 -4.10
CA GLU A 86 20.92 -13.26 -3.68
C GLU A 86 21.63 -12.27 -2.74
N ALA A 87 21.38 -10.96 -2.93
CA ALA A 87 21.88 -9.89 -2.09
C ALA A 87 20.76 -8.88 -1.83
N ALA A 88 20.66 -8.45 -0.57
CA ALA A 88 19.72 -7.39 -0.20
C ALA A 88 20.24 -6.02 -0.69
N GLU A 89 19.36 -5.22 -1.21
CA GLU A 89 19.66 -3.86 -1.68
C GLU A 89 19.02 -2.81 -0.75
N VAL A 90 19.65 -1.64 -0.67
CA VAL A 90 19.07 -0.48 0.00
C VAL A 90 18.09 0.20 -0.97
N LEU A 91 16.81 0.21 -0.60
CA LEU A 91 15.78 0.86 -1.40
C LEU A 91 15.95 2.39 -1.34
N PRO A 92 15.90 3.09 -2.48
CA PRO A 92 15.90 4.55 -2.46
C PRO A 92 14.72 5.10 -1.65
N GLU A 93 14.99 6.02 -0.73
CA GLU A 93 13.98 6.58 0.16
C GLU A 93 12.84 7.26 -0.62
N GLY A 94 11.61 6.92 -0.30
CA GLY A 94 10.43 7.50 -0.93
C GLY A 94 10.31 7.17 -2.43
N LYS A 95 10.82 6.01 -2.87
CA LYS A 95 10.72 5.57 -4.27
C LYS A 95 9.96 4.25 -4.38
N GLY A 96 8.86 4.32 -5.12
CA GLY A 96 8.14 3.16 -5.64
C GLY A 96 8.80 2.59 -6.90
N ARG A 97 8.16 1.59 -7.47
CA ARG A 97 8.50 1.06 -8.79
C ARG A 97 7.25 0.78 -9.61
N VAL A 98 7.30 1.08 -10.89
CA VAL A 98 6.28 0.64 -11.83
C VAL A 98 6.45 -0.87 -12.04
N VAL A 99 5.41 -1.65 -11.75
CA VAL A 99 5.39 -3.10 -11.94
C VAL A 99 4.57 -3.52 -13.15
N ARG A 100 3.75 -2.59 -13.67
CA ARG A 100 3.01 -2.72 -14.93
C ARG A 100 2.81 -1.34 -15.54
N GLU A 101 3.05 -1.21 -16.83
CA GLU A 101 2.75 0.02 -17.57
C GLU A 101 1.27 0.08 -17.99
N GLY A 102 0.76 1.32 -18.13
CA GLY A 102 -0.59 1.60 -18.57
C GLY A 102 -0.85 3.10 -18.70
N GLU A 103 -1.86 3.49 -19.45
CA GLU A 103 -2.09 4.89 -19.84
C GLU A 103 -3.44 5.45 -19.37
N ASP A 104 -4.45 4.60 -19.11
CA ASP A 104 -5.81 5.07 -18.77
C ASP A 104 -5.97 5.32 -17.27
N VAL A 105 -5.48 4.40 -16.43
CA VAL A 105 -5.63 4.40 -14.99
C VAL A 105 -4.27 4.14 -14.33
N ALA A 106 -3.96 4.80 -13.22
CA ALA A 106 -2.81 4.47 -12.40
C ALA A 106 -3.26 3.92 -11.04
N ILE A 107 -2.86 2.70 -10.72
CA ILE A 107 -3.15 2.03 -9.45
C ILE A 107 -1.89 2.09 -8.58
N LEU A 108 -1.94 2.89 -7.52
CA LEU A 108 -0.90 3.03 -6.51
C LEU A 108 -1.19 2.04 -5.37
N ALA A 109 -0.49 0.92 -5.36
CA ALA A 109 -0.76 -0.17 -4.44
C ALA A 109 0.30 -0.26 -3.32
N PHE A 110 -0.14 -0.63 -2.12
CA PHE A 110 0.69 -0.72 -0.92
C PHE A 110 0.71 -2.14 -0.34
N GLY A 111 1.91 -2.65 -0.09
CA GLY A 111 2.08 -3.99 0.47
C GLY A 111 1.53 -5.08 -0.43
N ARG A 112 0.96 -6.13 0.16
CA ARG A 112 0.42 -7.26 -0.62
C ARG A 112 -0.71 -6.89 -1.59
N MET A 113 -1.29 -5.69 -1.49
CA MET A 113 -2.29 -5.23 -2.46
C MET A 113 -1.71 -5.04 -3.86
N VAL A 114 -0.39 -5.02 -4.02
CA VAL A 114 0.26 -5.01 -5.34
C VAL A 114 -0.11 -6.23 -6.17
N GLY A 115 -0.14 -7.43 -5.58
CA GLY A 115 -0.57 -8.65 -6.26
C GLY A 115 -2.03 -8.58 -6.71
N GLN A 116 -2.93 -8.09 -5.84
CA GLN A 116 -4.34 -7.90 -6.19
C GLN A 116 -4.52 -6.84 -7.30
N ALA A 117 -3.75 -5.76 -7.23
CA ALA A 117 -3.77 -4.70 -8.24
C ALA A 117 -3.27 -5.18 -9.61
N LEU A 118 -2.25 -6.04 -9.66
CA LEU A 118 -1.76 -6.65 -10.91
C LEU A 118 -2.84 -7.54 -11.55
N SER A 119 -3.48 -8.40 -10.77
CA SER A 119 -4.57 -9.25 -11.25
C SER A 119 -5.80 -8.43 -11.67
N ALA A 120 -6.12 -7.35 -10.94
CA ALA A 120 -7.17 -6.42 -11.35
C ALA A 120 -6.85 -5.71 -12.66
N ALA A 121 -5.58 -5.33 -12.88
CA ALA A 121 -5.13 -4.71 -14.11
C ALA A 121 -5.23 -5.66 -15.32
N ASP A 122 -5.06 -6.98 -15.12
CA ASP A 122 -5.31 -7.99 -16.16
C ASP A 122 -6.81 -8.03 -16.55
N ALA A 123 -7.69 -8.07 -15.55
CA ALA A 123 -9.14 -8.04 -15.78
C ALA A 123 -9.62 -6.73 -16.43
N LEU A 124 -9.02 -5.60 -16.09
CA LEU A 124 -9.29 -4.30 -16.72
C LEU A 124 -8.83 -4.28 -18.19
N ALA A 125 -7.69 -4.88 -18.51
CA ALA A 125 -7.18 -4.96 -19.88
C ALA A 125 -8.13 -5.76 -20.78
N GLU A 126 -8.74 -6.84 -20.29
CA GLU A 126 -9.78 -7.59 -21.02
C GLU A 126 -11.02 -6.73 -21.34
N GLN A 127 -11.24 -5.67 -20.57
CA GLN A 127 -12.32 -4.70 -20.75
C GLN A 127 -11.88 -3.44 -21.51
N GLY A 128 -10.66 -3.43 -22.06
CA GLY A 128 -10.12 -2.32 -22.85
C GLY A 128 -9.60 -1.13 -22.03
N VAL A 129 -9.34 -1.31 -20.73
CA VAL A 129 -8.76 -0.27 -19.85
C VAL A 129 -7.30 -0.61 -19.55
N SER A 130 -6.39 0.27 -19.97
CA SER A 130 -4.96 0.13 -19.76
C SER A 130 -4.55 0.68 -18.38
N ALA A 131 -4.28 -0.21 -17.44
CA ALA A 131 -3.94 0.18 -16.07
C ALA A 131 -2.44 0.04 -15.78
N ARG A 132 -1.80 1.16 -15.39
CA ARG A 132 -0.49 1.18 -14.76
C ARG A 132 -0.60 0.71 -13.32
N VAL A 133 0.32 -0.12 -12.84
CA VAL A 133 0.41 -0.51 -11.43
C VAL A 133 1.75 -0.09 -10.87
N VAL A 134 1.72 0.62 -9.75
CA VAL A 134 2.92 1.06 -9.03
C VAL A 134 2.94 0.40 -7.67
N ASP A 135 3.99 -0.36 -7.39
CA ASP A 135 4.35 -0.79 -6.05
C ASP A 135 4.95 0.43 -5.33
N MET A 136 4.17 1.03 -4.45
CA MET A 136 4.58 2.26 -3.77
C MET A 136 5.66 2.02 -2.72
N ARG A 137 5.82 0.80 -2.20
CA ARG A 137 6.82 0.42 -1.18
C ARG A 137 6.77 1.26 0.09
N TRP A 138 6.89 2.58 -0.09
CA TRP A 138 6.96 3.56 1.00
C TRP A 138 5.59 4.15 1.30
N VAL A 139 5.16 3.94 2.53
CA VAL A 139 3.98 4.59 3.12
C VAL A 139 4.36 5.98 3.63
N LYS A 140 5.62 6.13 4.06
CA LYS A 140 6.23 7.40 4.47
C LYS A 140 7.77 7.33 4.35
N PRO A 141 8.40 8.29 3.63
CA PRO A 141 7.75 9.31 2.79
C PRO A 141 7.09 8.70 1.55
N LEU A 142 6.05 9.34 1.02
CA LEU A 142 5.42 8.95 -0.24
C LEU A 142 6.31 9.30 -1.44
N ASP A 143 6.23 8.51 -2.51
CA ASP A 143 6.85 8.86 -3.79
C ASP A 143 6.02 9.92 -4.52
N VAL A 144 6.36 11.18 -4.30
CA VAL A 144 5.67 12.32 -4.94
C VAL A 144 5.82 12.32 -6.47
N GLN A 145 6.92 11.76 -7.01
CA GLN A 145 7.11 11.67 -8.46
C GLN A 145 6.21 10.60 -9.07
N ALA A 146 6.06 9.44 -8.40
CA ALA A 146 5.11 8.43 -8.83
C ALA A 146 3.65 8.94 -8.77
N ILE A 147 3.28 9.71 -7.74
CA ILE A 147 1.97 10.36 -7.63
C ILE A 147 1.76 11.36 -8.76
N GLN A 148 2.75 12.18 -9.07
CA GLN A 148 2.69 13.14 -10.17
C GLN A 148 2.51 12.43 -11.52
N ALA A 149 3.29 11.39 -11.79
CA ALA A 149 3.17 10.59 -13.00
C ALA A 149 1.82 9.84 -13.08
N ALA A 150 1.28 9.38 -11.94
CA ALA A 150 -0.05 8.78 -11.88
C ALA A 150 -1.15 9.77 -12.26
N ALA A 151 -1.00 11.04 -11.89
CA ALA A 151 -1.97 12.08 -12.22
C ALA A 151 -1.99 12.48 -13.72
N GLU A 152 -1.09 11.98 -14.53
CA GLU A 152 -1.11 12.11 -15.99
C GLU A 152 -2.14 11.17 -16.65
N THR A 153 -2.61 10.15 -15.94
CA THR A 153 -3.70 9.26 -16.38
C THR A 153 -5.06 9.90 -16.15
N LYS A 154 -6.14 9.22 -16.57
CA LYS A 154 -7.53 9.73 -16.39
C LYS A 154 -8.07 9.51 -14.97
N LEU A 155 -7.52 8.54 -14.24
CA LEU A 155 -7.93 8.16 -12.89
C LEU A 155 -6.75 7.67 -12.07
N VAL A 156 -6.57 8.24 -10.88
CA VAL A 156 -5.64 7.74 -9.87
C VAL A 156 -6.40 6.86 -8.89
N VAL A 157 -5.93 5.65 -8.68
CA VAL A 157 -6.52 4.71 -7.71
C VAL A 157 -5.48 4.38 -6.66
N THR A 158 -5.84 4.43 -5.38
CA THR A 158 -5.00 3.90 -4.31
C THR A 158 -5.60 2.62 -3.77
N VAL A 159 -4.77 1.64 -3.47
CA VAL A 159 -5.22 0.36 -2.88
C VAL A 159 -4.38 0.05 -1.66
N GLU A 160 -5.05 0.04 -0.50
CA GLU A 160 -4.43 -0.29 0.79
C GLU A 160 -5.26 -1.30 1.57
N GLU A 161 -4.60 -2.19 2.28
CA GLU A 161 -5.24 -3.09 3.25
C GLU A 161 -5.19 -2.46 4.64
N GLY A 162 -5.86 -1.34 4.75
CA GLY A 162 -6.00 -0.50 5.93
C GLY A 162 -7.29 0.28 5.86
N VAL A 163 -7.68 0.92 6.93
CA VAL A 163 -8.86 1.82 6.93
C VAL A 163 -8.57 3.03 6.05
N ILE A 164 -9.56 3.45 5.26
CA ILE A 164 -9.45 4.62 4.37
C ILE A 164 -9.25 5.89 5.17
N ALA A 165 -10.01 6.06 6.26
CA ALA A 165 -9.95 7.25 7.10
C ALA A 165 -8.57 7.42 7.75
N GLY A 166 -7.84 8.48 7.37
CA GLY A 166 -6.45 8.72 7.79
C GLY A 166 -5.43 7.79 7.11
N GLY A 167 -5.86 6.89 6.24
CA GLY A 167 -5.04 5.90 5.55
C GLY A 167 -4.04 6.52 4.55
N VAL A 168 -3.28 5.66 3.89
CA VAL A 168 -2.24 6.11 2.96
C VAL A 168 -2.85 6.71 1.69
N GLY A 169 -4.03 6.24 1.26
CA GLY A 169 -4.77 6.83 0.14
C GLY A 169 -5.11 8.30 0.37
N GLU A 170 -5.60 8.67 1.57
CA GLU A 170 -5.79 10.09 1.91
C GLU A 170 -4.47 10.87 1.93
N GLY A 171 -3.36 10.21 2.29
CA GLY A 171 -2.04 10.81 2.17
C GLY A 171 -1.66 11.13 0.73
N VAL A 172 -1.97 10.24 -0.20
CA VAL A 172 -1.77 10.47 -1.65
C VAL A 172 -2.62 11.65 -2.14
N LEU A 173 -3.91 11.71 -1.76
CA LEU A 173 -4.78 12.84 -2.08
C LEU A 173 -4.23 14.17 -1.52
N GLY A 174 -3.69 14.14 -0.30
CA GLY A 174 -3.04 15.31 0.30
C GLY A 174 -1.82 15.77 -0.50
N GLU A 175 -1.00 14.86 -1.04
CA GLU A 175 0.12 15.21 -1.93
C GLU A 175 -0.39 15.76 -3.27
N MET A 176 -1.40 15.12 -3.87
CA MET A 176 -2.02 15.63 -5.09
C MET A 176 -2.52 17.07 -4.91
N ALA A 177 -3.21 17.36 -3.81
CA ALA A 177 -3.70 18.69 -3.50
C ALA A 177 -2.56 19.69 -3.32
N ARG A 178 -1.47 19.34 -2.62
CA ARG A 178 -0.27 20.20 -2.47
C ARG A 178 0.41 20.52 -3.80
N MET A 179 0.38 19.60 -4.74
CA MET A 179 0.93 19.78 -6.09
C MET A 179 -0.03 20.46 -7.07
N GLY A 180 -1.27 20.74 -6.66
CA GLY A 180 -2.30 21.32 -7.55
C GLY A 180 -2.77 20.34 -8.63
N LEU A 181 -2.71 19.04 -8.38
CA LEU A 181 -3.18 18.01 -9.30
C LEU A 181 -4.68 17.79 -9.10
N HIS A 182 -5.44 17.79 -10.19
CA HIS A 182 -6.91 17.72 -10.19
C HIS A 182 -7.46 16.45 -10.83
N THR A 183 -6.60 15.48 -11.14
CA THR A 183 -7.02 14.18 -11.68
C THR A 183 -7.98 13.50 -10.71
N PRO A 184 -9.14 13.00 -11.19
CA PRO A 184 -10.05 12.21 -10.38
C PRO A 184 -9.32 11.09 -9.64
N ALA A 185 -9.72 10.85 -8.40
CA ALA A 185 -9.10 9.80 -7.61
C ALA A 185 -10.15 8.87 -6.98
N LEU A 186 -9.73 7.63 -6.69
CA LEU A 186 -10.51 6.60 -6.02
C LEU A 186 -9.63 5.93 -4.96
N ASN A 187 -10.04 5.98 -3.70
CA ASN A 187 -9.34 5.28 -2.62
C ASN A 187 -10.05 3.97 -2.30
N LEU A 188 -9.35 2.86 -2.43
CA LEU A 188 -9.81 1.53 -2.07
C LEU A 188 -9.09 1.06 -0.80
N GLY A 189 -9.87 0.70 0.19
CA GLY A 189 -9.43 0.28 1.51
C GLY A 189 -10.63 -0.15 2.34
N ILE A 190 -10.39 -0.44 3.62
CA ILE A 190 -11.43 -0.84 4.55
C ILE A 190 -12.25 0.39 4.95
N GLN A 191 -13.56 0.26 4.83
CA GLN A 191 -14.52 1.31 5.20
C GLN A 191 -14.54 1.52 6.72
N ASP A 192 -15.29 2.53 7.20
CA ASP A 192 -15.47 2.80 8.63
C ASP A 192 -16.33 1.72 9.30
N ALA A 193 -15.76 0.49 9.37
CA ALA A 193 -16.38 -0.67 9.96
C ALA A 193 -15.34 -1.68 10.46
N PHE A 194 -15.65 -2.42 11.51
CA PHE A 194 -14.82 -3.54 11.92
C PHE A 194 -15.04 -4.74 11.00
N VAL A 195 -13.96 -5.25 10.41
CA VAL A 195 -13.99 -6.47 9.60
C VAL A 195 -14.24 -7.67 10.51
N THR A 196 -15.15 -8.54 10.13
CA THR A 196 -15.50 -9.75 10.88
C THR A 196 -14.41 -10.84 10.77
N GLN A 197 -14.63 -12.02 11.36
CA GLN A 197 -13.76 -13.18 11.16
C GLN A 197 -14.15 -13.95 9.92
N GLY A 198 -13.18 -14.58 9.27
CA GLY A 198 -13.40 -15.40 8.09
C GLY A 198 -12.10 -15.84 7.41
N GLY A 199 -12.21 -16.47 6.26
CA GLY A 199 -11.05 -16.69 5.39
C GLY A 199 -10.54 -15.37 4.83
N VAL A 200 -9.21 -15.19 4.75
CA VAL A 200 -8.61 -13.93 4.27
C VAL A 200 -9.15 -13.54 2.88
N GLY A 201 -9.19 -14.50 1.93
CA GLY A 201 -9.72 -14.22 0.58
C GLY A 201 -11.20 -13.83 0.58
N GLN A 202 -12.02 -14.48 1.41
CA GLN A 202 -13.43 -14.13 1.58
C GLN A 202 -13.57 -12.70 2.11
N LEU A 203 -12.82 -12.35 3.15
CA LEU A 203 -12.89 -11.01 3.76
C LEU A 203 -12.36 -9.93 2.80
N LEU A 204 -11.32 -10.20 2.01
CA LEU A 204 -10.88 -9.28 0.96
C LEU A 204 -11.98 -9.06 -0.08
N HIS A 205 -12.67 -10.13 -0.51
CA HIS A 205 -13.80 -10.03 -1.43
C HIS A 205 -14.93 -9.19 -0.84
N GLU A 206 -15.33 -9.44 0.41
CA GLU A 206 -16.36 -8.68 1.12
C GLU A 206 -16.01 -7.18 1.25
N GLN A 207 -14.72 -6.84 1.31
CA GLN A 207 -14.22 -5.46 1.35
C GLN A 207 -14.00 -4.85 -0.05
N GLY A 208 -14.18 -5.64 -1.13
CA GLY A 208 -13.88 -5.21 -2.50
C GLY A 208 -12.38 -4.97 -2.75
N LEU A 209 -11.52 -5.66 -2.00
CA LEU A 209 -10.06 -5.53 -2.05
C LEU A 209 -9.38 -6.72 -2.73
N ASP A 210 -10.12 -7.70 -3.21
CA ASP A 210 -9.61 -8.70 -4.13
C ASP A 210 -9.53 -8.15 -5.57
N ALA A 211 -8.94 -8.91 -6.47
CA ALA A 211 -8.74 -8.49 -7.85
C ALA A 211 -10.05 -8.12 -8.57
N GLU A 212 -11.12 -8.89 -8.33
CA GLU A 212 -12.44 -8.67 -8.92
C GLU A 212 -13.06 -7.37 -8.40
N GLY A 213 -13.07 -7.17 -7.08
CA GLY A 213 -13.62 -5.98 -6.44
C GLY A 213 -12.87 -4.69 -6.84
N ILE A 214 -11.53 -4.76 -6.90
CA ILE A 214 -10.71 -3.63 -7.38
C ILE A 214 -11.04 -3.32 -8.83
N ALA A 215 -11.07 -4.32 -9.73
CA ALA A 215 -11.36 -4.12 -11.14
C ALA A 215 -12.77 -3.54 -11.35
N ALA A 216 -13.77 -4.05 -10.65
CA ALA A 216 -15.16 -3.57 -10.72
C ALA A 216 -15.26 -2.09 -10.27
N SER A 217 -14.67 -1.74 -9.12
CA SER A 217 -14.68 -0.37 -8.60
C SER A 217 -13.96 0.61 -9.54
N VAL A 218 -12.83 0.20 -10.10
CA VAL A 218 -12.07 1.01 -11.07
C VAL A 218 -12.88 1.21 -12.33
N GLN A 219 -13.47 0.15 -12.87
CA GLN A 219 -14.28 0.19 -14.09
C GLN A 219 -15.52 1.08 -13.94
N GLU A 220 -16.23 0.96 -12.81
CA GLU A 220 -17.37 1.81 -12.48
C GLU A 220 -16.97 3.29 -12.46
N ARG A 221 -15.90 3.60 -11.71
CA ARG A 221 -15.40 4.97 -11.57
C ARG A 221 -14.87 5.53 -12.89
N TYR A 222 -14.17 4.71 -13.69
CA TYR A 222 -13.61 5.11 -14.98
C TYR A 222 -14.71 5.42 -16.01
N ARG A 223 -15.80 4.65 -16.03
CA ARG A 223 -16.96 4.91 -16.90
C ARG A 223 -17.74 6.17 -16.53
N ALA A 224 -17.61 6.64 -15.32
CA ALA A 224 -18.28 7.83 -14.81
C ALA A 224 -17.49 9.13 -15.05
N LEU A 225 -16.30 9.05 -15.68
CA LEU A 225 -15.48 10.21 -16.05
C LEU A 225 -15.89 10.76 -17.41
#